data_227f6a8730b357bbab2cb8d15fd277a6
#
_entry.id   227f6a8730b357bbab2cb8d15fd277a6
#
_cell.length_a   1.000
_cell.length_b   1.000
_cell.length_c   1.000
_cell.angle_alpha   90.00
_cell.angle_beta   90.00
_cell.angle_gamma   90.00
#
_symmetry.space_group_name_H-M   'P 1'
#
loop_
_entity.id
_entity.type
_entity.pdbx_description
1 polymer ?
#
loop_
_entity_poly.entity_id
_entity_poly.type
_entity_poly.pdbx_seq_one_letter_code
_entity_poly.pdbx_strand_id
1 'polypeptide(L)'
;MLTAIVAIVMLIVISMVAYILFEGVSTLFQPGFLTQPSRANGTQGGVLYQLFDSFYLLLITLVISVPISLGGAVFLVEYAPNGPIRDIASTAIETLSSLPSIVVGMFGFLVFSVQLGWKYSIISGAVALTMFNIPILVRVIQQALEDVPQAQRDACLAMGLTRWEATLHILIPEAMPAIVTGIVLSA
;
A
#
# COMPACT_ATOMS: atom_id res chain seq x y z
N MET A 1 -37.62 3.24 -0.25
CA MET A 1 -36.81 3.05 0.97
C MET A 1 -35.32 3.09 0.68
N LEU A 2 -34.80 2.33 -0.28
CA LEU A 2 -33.37 2.30 -0.61
C LEU A 2 -32.79 3.69 -0.96
N THR A 3 -33.52 4.44 -1.81
CA THR A 3 -33.13 5.81 -2.21
C THR A 3 -33.08 6.80 -1.03
N ALA A 4 -33.99 6.66 -0.07
CA ALA A 4 -33.97 7.50 1.14
C ALA A 4 -32.76 7.20 2.03
N ILE A 5 -32.40 5.92 2.18
CA ILE A 5 -31.22 5.51 2.95
C ILE A 5 -29.95 6.04 2.30
N VAL A 6 -29.81 5.89 0.97
CA VAL A 6 -28.68 6.42 0.22
C VAL A 6 -28.59 7.94 0.34
N ALA A 7 -29.70 8.65 0.22
CA ALA A 7 -29.75 10.10 0.37
C ALA A 7 -29.30 10.56 1.77
N ILE A 8 -29.73 9.87 2.82
CA ILE A 8 -29.33 10.16 4.21
C ILE A 8 -27.82 9.95 4.39
N VAL A 9 -27.28 8.81 3.91
CA VAL A 9 -25.85 8.52 4.01
C VAL A 9 -25.01 9.58 3.26
N MET A 10 -25.42 9.91 2.03
CA MET A 10 -24.76 10.97 1.25
C MET A 10 -24.81 12.32 1.96
N LEU A 11 -25.94 12.69 2.56
CA LEU A 11 -26.09 13.94 3.31
C LEU A 11 -25.19 13.98 4.53
N ILE A 12 -25.05 12.86 5.26
CA ILE A 12 -24.13 12.75 6.40
C ILE A 12 -22.69 12.93 5.93
N VAL A 13 -22.27 12.24 4.88
CA VAL A 13 -20.90 12.32 4.35
C VAL A 13 -20.60 13.75 3.88
N ILE A 14 -21.51 14.35 3.10
CA ILE A 14 -21.34 15.74 2.61
C ILE A 14 -21.29 16.72 3.77
N SER A 15 -22.14 16.59 4.79
CA SER A 15 -22.13 17.47 5.95
C SER A 15 -20.83 17.36 6.77
N MET A 16 -20.29 16.14 6.93
CA MET A 16 -18.99 15.93 7.58
C MET A 16 -17.85 16.58 6.81
N VAL A 17 -17.80 16.35 5.49
CA VAL A 17 -16.77 16.99 4.63
C VAL A 17 -16.89 18.50 4.65
N ALA A 18 -18.10 19.04 4.53
CA ALA A 18 -18.35 20.48 4.61
C ALA A 18 -17.88 21.06 5.96
N TYR A 19 -18.21 20.40 7.07
CA TYR A 19 -17.77 20.82 8.40
C TYR A 19 -16.25 20.87 8.52
N ILE A 20 -15.55 19.79 8.10
CA ILE A 20 -14.08 19.72 8.11
C ILE A 20 -13.47 20.84 7.26
N LEU A 21 -14.03 21.10 6.09
CA LEU A 21 -13.54 22.16 5.22
C LEU A 21 -13.77 23.55 5.84
N PHE A 22 -14.93 23.81 6.39
CA PHE A 22 -15.23 25.11 7.04
C PHE A 22 -14.31 25.41 8.22
N GLU A 23 -14.08 24.45 9.09
CA GLU A 23 -13.18 24.61 10.25
C GLU A 23 -11.70 24.58 9.86
N GLY A 24 -11.34 23.69 8.91
CA GLY A 24 -9.95 23.45 8.55
C GLY A 24 -9.33 24.48 7.61
N VAL A 25 -10.11 25.06 6.69
CA VAL A 25 -9.58 25.99 5.67
C VAL A 25 -8.94 27.22 6.30
N SER A 26 -9.54 27.80 7.33
CA SER A 26 -8.99 28.96 8.03
C SER A 26 -7.63 28.68 8.67
N THR A 27 -7.43 27.46 9.16
CA THR A 27 -6.18 27.00 9.80
C THR A 27 -5.10 26.70 8.77
N LEU A 28 -5.46 26.13 7.62
CA LEU A 28 -4.53 25.83 6.53
C LEU A 28 -3.83 27.08 5.98
N PHE A 29 -4.55 28.20 5.91
CA PHE A 29 -4.01 29.47 5.40
C PHE A 29 -3.29 30.31 6.47
N GLN A 30 -3.18 29.83 7.72
CA GLN A 30 -2.40 30.55 8.73
C GLN A 30 -0.91 30.49 8.39
N PRO A 31 -0.20 31.64 8.44
CA PRO A 31 1.23 31.67 8.20
C PRO A 31 1.98 30.76 9.18
N GLY A 32 2.74 29.80 8.64
CA GLY A 32 3.53 28.89 9.46
C GLY A 32 2.84 27.57 9.83
N PHE A 33 1.56 27.34 9.51
CA PHE A 33 0.89 26.08 9.82
C PHE A 33 1.61 24.85 9.23
N LEU A 34 2.09 24.93 7.99
CA LEU A 34 2.84 23.87 7.33
C LEU A 34 4.32 23.80 7.73
N THR A 35 4.89 24.88 8.27
CA THR A 35 6.34 25.02 8.50
C THR A 35 6.73 25.05 9.97
N GLN A 36 5.75 25.16 10.87
CA GLN A 36 6.03 25.16 12.31
C GLN A 36 5.86 23.76 12.91
N PRO A 37 6.67 23.43 13.94
CA PRO A 37 6.50 22.20 14.68
C PRO A 37 5.17 22.17 15.45
N SER A 38 4.62 20.99 15.65
CA SER A 38 3.47 20.79 16.53
C SER A 38 3.83 21.13 17.98
N ARG A 39 3.03 21.94 18.65
CA ARG A 39 3.20 22.25 20.07
C ARG A 39 2.29 21.38 20.93
N ALA A 40 2.82 20.84 22.01
CA ALA A 40 2.11 19.94 22.91
C ALA A 40 0.85 20.54 23.57
N ASN A 41 0.69 21.86 23.56
CA ASN A 41 -0.43 22.58 24.20
C ASN A 41 -1.63 22.87 23.30
N GLY A 42 -1.71 22.24 22.11
CA GLY A 42 -2.95 22.09 21.33
C GLY A 42 -3.56 23.33 20.66
N THR A 43 -3.10 24.54 20.92
CA THR A 43 -3.78 25.75 20.44
C THR A 43 -3.01 26.58 19.40
N GLN A 44 -1.73 26.35 19.25
CA GLN A 44 -0.89 27.03 18.25
C GLN A 44 0.31 26.13 17.88
N GLY A 45 0.26 25.50 16.73
CA GLY A 45 1.34 24.70 16.23
C GLY A 45 1.08 24.25 14.79
N GLY A 46 2.15 23.94 14.06
CA GLY A 46 2.05 23.44 12.70
C GLY A 46 2.05 21.91 12.63
N VAL A 47 2.02 21.41 11.42
CA VAL A 47 2.01 19.97 11.08
C VAL A 47 3.32 19.49 10.43
N LEU A 48 4.39 20.29 10.54
CA LEU A 48 5.66 20.00 9.87
C LEU A 48 6.20 18.59 10.19
N TYR A 49 6.25 18.23 11.46
CA TYR A 49 6.78 16.93 11.86
C TYR A 49 5.91 15.78 11.35
N GLN A 50 4.60 15.91 11.43
CA GLN A 50 3.66 14.91 10.94
C GLN A 50 3.78 14.68 9.43
N LEU A 51 3.95 15.75 8.65
CA LEU A 51 4.18 15.65 7.21
C LEU A 51 5.51 14.96 6.91
N PHE A 52 6.57 15.36 7.62
CA PHE A 52 7.89 14.76 7.45
C PHE A 52 7.88 13.27 7.83
N ASP A 53 7.30 12.93 8.99
CA ASP A 53 7.20 11.56 9.47
C ASP A 53 6.39 10.68 8.52
N SER A 54 5.27 11.19 8.01
CA SER A 54 4.42 10.47 7.05
C SER A 54 5.16 10.17 5.75
N PHE A 55 5.88 11.18 5.21
CA PHE A 55 6.67 11.00 3.99
C PHE A 55 7.83 10.04 4.20
N TYR A 56 8.50 10.12 5.34
CA TYR A 56 9.61 9.25 5.67
C TYR A 56 9.17 7.81 5.89
N LEU A 57 8.06 7.59 6.61
CA LEU A 57 7.44 6.28 6.79
C LEU A 57 7.02 5.67 5.45
N LEU A 58 6.40 6.46 4.57
CA LEU A 58 6.01 6.04 3.23
C LEU A 58 7.21 5.54 2.43
N LEU A 59 8.29 6.34 2.38
CA LEU A 59 9.49 5.98 1.64
C LEU A 59 10.11 4.66 2.15
N ILE A 60 10.30 4.53 3.46
CA ILE A 60 10.88 3.31 4.04
C ILE A 60 9.98 2.10 3.73
N THR A 61 8.68 2.26 3.92
CA THR A 61 7.71 1.19 3.63
C THR A 61 7.79 0.74 2.18
N LEU A 62 7.82 1.66 1.22
CA LEU A 62 7.89 1.33 -0.21
C LEU A 62 9.24 0.72 -0.58
N VAL A 63 10.35 1.24 -0.07
CA VAL A 63 11.70 0.69 -0.34
C VAL A 63 11.81 -0.76 0.10
N ILE A 64 11.12 -1.15 1.17
CA ILE A 64 11.14 -2.53 1.65
C ILE A 64 10.06 -3.38 0.95
N SER A 65 8.83 -2.88 0.89
CA SER A 65 7.68 -3.66 0.40
C SER A 65 7.72 -3.91 -1.10
N VAL A 66 8.13 -2.94 -1.93
CA VAL A 66 8.09 -3.09 -3.40
C VAL A 66 9.02 -4.19 -3.91
N PRO A 67 10.31 -4.26 -3.53
CA PRO A 67 11.18 -5.34 -4.00
C PRO A 67 10.70 -6.73 -3.57
N ILE A 68 10.24 -6.86 -2.31
CA ILE A 68 9.74 -8.13 -1.77
C ILE A 68 8.46 -8.55 -2.51
N SER A 69 7.54 -7.63 -2.72
CA SER A 69 6.27 -7.90 -3.41
C SER A 69 6.47 -8.20 -4.88
N LEU A 70 7.39 -7.51 -5.55
CA LEU A 70 7.73 -7.79 -6.94
C LEU A 70 8.31 -9.20 -7.08
N GLY A 71 9.29 -9.56 -6.24
CA GLY A 71 9.85 -10.91 -6.23
C GLY A 71 8.81 -11.99 -5.93
N GLY A 72 7.94 -11.76 -4.95
CA GLY A 72 6.84 -12.66 -4.59
C GLY A 72 5.83 -12.84 -5.72
N ALA A 73 5.40 -11.76 -6.36
CA ALA A 73 4.45 -11.81 -7.47
C ALA A 73 5.05 -12.51 -8.70
N VAL A 74 6.29 -12.19 -9.07
CA VAL A 74 7.00 -12.86 -10.16
C VAL A 74 7.12 -14.36 -9.88
N PHE A 75 7.48 -14.73 -8.65
CA PHE A 75 7.55 -16.14 -8.28
C PHE A 75 6.19 -16.84 -8.44
N LEU A 76 5.10 -16.23 -7.97
CA LEU A 76 3.77 -16.83 -8.05
C LEU A 76 3.24 -16.95 -9.48
N VAL A 77 3.57 -16.01 -10.37
CA VAL A 77 3.07 -16.00 -11.75
C VAL A 77 3.90 -16.89 -12.65
N GLU A 78 5.24 -16.81 -12.56
CA GLU A 78 6.14 -17.44 -13.53
C GLU A 78 6.72 -18.77 -13.07
N TYR A 79 6.90 -18.97 -11.76
CA TYR A 79 7.63 -20.13 -11.23
C TYR A 79 6.78 -21.06 -10.38
N ALA A 80 5.73 -20.57 -9.71
CA ALA A 80 4.92 -21.44 -8.88
C ALA A 80 4.10 -22.41 -9.74
N PRO A 81 4.23 -23.72 -9.53
CA PRO A 81 3.43 -24.70 -10.25
C PRO A 81 1.95 -24.53 -9.87
N ASN A 82 1.06 -24.75 -10.84
CA ASN A 82 -0.37 -24.84 -10.56
C ASN A 82 -0.62 -25.99 -9.59
N GLY A 83 -1.11 -25.70 -8.39
CA GLY A 83 -1.34 -26.69 -7.36
C GLY A 83 -1.49 -26.10 -5.96
N PRO A 84 -1.56 -26.96 -4.94
CA PRO A 84 -1.95 -26.56 -3.58
C PRO A 84 -1.03 -25.49 -2.97
N ILE A 85 0.24 -25.43 -3.36
CA ILE A 85 1.17 -24.42 -2.84
C ILE A 85 0.78 -23.01 -3.34
N ARG A 86 0.48 -22.88 -4.63
CA ARG A 86 0.02 -21.60 -5.22
C ARG A 86 -1.32 -21.20 -4.62
N ASP A 87 -2.25 -22.14 -4.46
CA ASP A 87 -3.58 -21.89 -3.91
C ASP A 87 -3.51 -21.43 -2.45
N ILE A 88 -2.68 -22.07 -1.62
CA ILE A 88 -2.46 -21.66 -0.23
C ILE A 88 -1.84 -20.26 -0.16
N ALA A 89 -0.82 -19.99 -0.98
CA ALA A 89 -0.18 -18.68 -1.00
C ALA A 89 -1.16 -17.58 -1.44
N SER A 90 -1.94 -17.81 -2.50
CA SER A 90 -2.95 -16.86 -2.97
C SER A 90 -4.04 -16.61 -1.92
N THR A 91 -4.54 -17.68 -1.28
CA THR A 91 -5.53 -17.56 -0.22
C THR A 91 -4.98 -16.79 1.00
N ALA A 92 -3.72 -17.04 1.37
CA ALA A 92 -3.06 -16.31 2.46
C ALA A 92 -2.93 -14.81 2.12
N ILE A 93 -2.51 -14.48 0.91
CA ILE A 93 -2.40 -13.09 0.43
C ILE A 93 -3.77 -12.41 0.42
N GLU A 94 -4.82 -13.06 -0.07
CA GLU A 94 -6.19 -12.55 -0.07
C GLU A 94 -6.71 -12.30 1.35
N THR A 95 -6.47 -13.25 2.25
CA THR A 95 -6.88 -13.14 3.65
C THR A 95 -6.17 -11.98 4.35
N LEU A 96 -4.84 -11.86 4.18
CA LEU A 96 -4.06 -10.79 4.79
C LEU A 96 -4.43 -9.41 4.22
N SER A 97 -4.67 -9.30 2.92
CA SER A 97 -5.09 -8.03 2.29
C SER A 97 -6.51 -7.60 2.64
N SER A 98 -7.34 -8.51 3.13
CA SER A 98 -8.72 -8.20 3.58
C SER A 98 -8.81 -7.79 5.05
N LEU A 99 -7.73 -7.86 5.81
CA LEU A 99 -7.74 -7.48 7.22
C LEU A 99 -7.99 -5.97 7.40
N PRO A 100 -8.85 -5.58 8.36
CA PRO A 100 -9.03 -4.18 8.70
C PRO A 100 -7.72 -3.53 9.14
N SER A 101 -7.37 -2.37 8.57
CA SER A 101 -6.11 -1.67 8.85
C SER A 101 -5.88 -1.40 10.34
N ILE A 102 -6.95 -1.15 11.10
CA ILE A 102 -6.87 -0.93 12.55
C ILE A 102 -6.35 -2.17 13.30
N VAL A 103 -6.74 -3.36 12.86
CA VAL A 103 -6.28 -4.64 13.45
C VAL A 103 -4.80 -4.83 13.19
N VAL A 104 -4.36 -4.56 11.95
CA VAL A 104 -2.95 -4.65 11.55
C VAL A 104 -2.11 -3.62 12.29
N GLY A 105 -2.60 -2.38 12.41
CA GLY A 105 -1.93 -1.33 13.18
C GLY A 105 -1.77 -1.69 14.66
N MET A 106 -2.82 -2.24 15.28
CA MET A 106 -2.75 -2.72 16.67
C MET A 106 -1.78 -3.89 16.83
N PHE A 107 -1.81 -4.85 15.91
CA PHE A 107 -0.88 -5.99 15.90
C PHE A 107 0.57 -5.50 15.77
N GLY A 108 0.84 -4.63 14.79
CA GLY A 108 2.17 -4.05 14.60
C GLY A 108 2.66 -3.28 15.82
N PHE A 109 1.79 -2.51 16.47
CA PHE A 109 2.10 -1.81 17.72
C PHE A 109 2.46 -2.79 18.84
N LEU A 110 1.61 -3.81 19.07
CA LEU A 110 1.84 -4.78 20.15
C LEU A 110 3.13 -5.57 19.94
N VAL A 111 3.38 -6.03 18.72
CA VAL A 111 4.56 -6.86 18.41
C VAL A 111 5.83 -6.00 18.39
N PHE A 112 5.88 -4.95 17.59
CA PHE A 112 7.13 -4.22 17.37
C PHE A 112 7.42 -3.20 18.47
N SER A 113 6.41 -2.44 18.90
CA SER A 113 6.64 -1.39 19.89
C SER A 113 6.69 -1.93 21.31
N VAL A 114 5.81 -2.88 21.67
CA VAL A 114 5.70 -3.39 23.03
C VAL A 114 6.58 -4.63 23.24
N GLN A 115 6.35 -5.73 22.51
CA GLN A 115 7.05 -7.00 22.76
C GLN A 115 8.53 -6.95 22.38
N LEU A 116 8.87 -6.40 21.20
CA LEU A 116 10.25 -6.23 20.76
C LEU A 116 10.94 -5.02 21.41
N GLY A 117 10.20 -4.19 22.14
CA GLY A 117 10.76 -3.05 22.85
C GLY A 117 11.26 -1.89 21.98
N TRP A 118 10.86 -1.85 20.70
CA TRP A 118 11.26 -0.76 19.79
C TRP A 118 10.57 0.57 20.08
N LYS A 119 9.63 0.57 21.04
CA LYS A 119 8.86 1.74 21.49
C LYS A 119 8.14 2.42 20.30
N TYR A 120 7.79 3.69 20.45
CA TYR A 120 7.25 4.53 19.38
C TYR A 120 8.41 5.00 18.50
N SER A 121 8.78 4.22 17.50
CA SER A 121 9.85 4.55 16.57
C SER A 121 9.38 4.46 15.12
N ILE A 122 10.02 5.22 14.24
CA ILE A 122 9.73 5.21 12.80
C ILE A 122 9.94 3.79 12.23
N ILE A 123 10.95 3.07 12.72
CA ILE A 123 11.25 1.69 12.27
C ILE A 123 10.09 0.76 12.65
N SER A 124 9.56 0.85 13.87
CA SER A 124 8.41 0.07 14.31
C SER A 124 7.19 0.29 13.40
N GLY A 125 6.88 1.55 13.10
CA GLY A 125 5.81 1.92 12.19
C GLY A 125 6.04 1.45 10.75
N ALA A 126 7.24 1.64 10.23
CA ALA A 126 7.58 1.25 8.86
C ALA A 126 7.52 -0.27 8.64
N VAL A 127 8.00 -1.08 9.60
CA VAL A 127 7.92 -2.54 9.51
C VAL A 127 6.46 -3.02 9.60
N ALA A 128 5.66 -2.43 10.51
CA ALA A 128 4.25 -2.74 10.61
C ALA A 128 3.50 -2.43 9.31
N LEU A 129 3.72 -1.25 8.73
CA LEU A 129 3.14 -0.85 7.45
C LEU A 129 3.61 -1.75 6.31
N THR A 130 4.89 -2.13 6.29
CA THR A 130 5.46 -3.03 5.29
C THR A 130 4.76 -4.39 5.31
N MET A 131 4.56 -4.99 6.48
CA MET A 131 3.86 -6.28 6.60
C MET A 131 2.43 -6.23 6.04
N PHE A 132 1.76 -5.10 6.21
CA PHE A 132 0.42 -4.90 5.66
C PHE A 132 0.45 -4.64 4.15
N ASN A 133 1.43 -3.88 3.69
CA ASN A 133 1.50 -3.45 2.28
C ASN A 133 1.95 -4.58 1.34
N ILE A 134 2.80 -5.52 1.82
CA ILE A 134 3.31 -6.63 1.00
C ILE A 134 2.17 -7.46 0.35
N PRO A 135 1.17 -7.98 1.08
CA PRO A 135 0.11 -8.77 0.46
C PRO A 135 -0.68 -8.00 -0.60
N ILE A 136 -0.96 -6.73 -0.34
CA ILE A 136 -1.68 -5.86 -1.26
C ILE A 136 -0.87 -5.66 -2.55
N LEU A 137 0.41 -5.31 -2.41
CA LEU A 137 1.29 -5.11 -3.55
C LEU A 137 1.54 -6.39 -4.34
N VAL A 138 1.74 -7.54 -3.67
CA VAL A 138 1.88 -8.84 -4.36
C VAL A 138 0.66 -9.09 -5.24
N ARG A 139 -0.56 -8.85 -4.72
CA ARG A 139 -1.80 -9.05 -5.47
C ARG A 139 -1.91 -8.13 -6.68
N VAL A 140 -1.58 -6.86 -6.50
CA VAL A 140 -1.62 -5.86 -7.59
C VAL A 140 -0.59 -6.17 -8.67
N ILE A 141 0.64 -6.52 -8.28
CA ILE A 141 1.72 -6.85 -9.22
C ILE A 141 1.41 -8.19 -9.93
N GLN A 142 0.88 -9.17 -9.20
CA GLN A 142 0.44 -10.44 -9.79
C GLN A 142 -0.59 -10.21 -10.89
N GLN A 143 -1.62 -9.39 -10.62
CA GLN A 143 -2.64 -9.06 -11.60
C GLN A 143 -2.03 -8.34 -12.82
N ALA A 144 -1.16 -7.36 -12.60
CA ALA A 144 -0.48 -6.64 -13.68
C ALA A 144 0.36 -7.57 -14.57
N LEU A 145 1.02 -8.56 -13.98
CA LEU A 145 1.78 -9.56 -14.75
C LEU A 145 0.85 -10.55 -15.46
N GLU A 146 -0.26 -10.97 -14.86
CA GLU A 146 -1.24 -11.89 -15.48
C GLU A 146 -1.98 -11.23 -16.66
N ASP A 147 -2.14 -9.91 -16.65
CA ASP A 147 -2.77 -9.15 -17.73
C ASP A 147 -1.90 -9.08 -19.02
N VAL A 148 -0.60 -9.41 -18.94
CA VAL A 148 0.27 -9.49 -20.12
C VAL A 148 -0.16 -10.66 -21.01
N PRO A 149 -0.44 -10.43 -22.31
CA PRO A 149 -0.96 -11.45 -23.21
C PRO A 149 -0.07 -12.68 -23.31
N GLN A 150 -0.68 -13.87 -23.24
CA GLN A 150 0.04 -15.15 -23.34
C GLN A 150 0.86 -15.28 -24.63
N ALA A 151 0.38 -14.68 -25.74
CA ALA A 151 1.10 -14.66 -27.00
C ALA A 151 2.50 -14.03 -26.90
N GLN A 152 2.69 -13.02 -26.05
CA GLN A 152 4.01 -12.42 -25.84
C GLN A 152 4.93 -13.38 -25.09
N ARG A 153 4.42 -14.12 -24.10
CA ARG A 153 5.18 -15.14 -23.35
C ARG A 153 5.63 -16.25 -24.30
N ASP A 154 4.72 -16.74 -25.12
CA ASP A 154 5.00 -17.81 -26.07
C ASP A 154 6.00 -17.37 -27.14
N ALA A 155 5.90 -16.12 -27.64
CA ALA A 155 6.86 -15.55 -28.57
C ALA A 155 8.28 -15.46 -27.98
N CYS A 156 8.42 -15.07 -26.71
CA CYS A 156 9.72 -15.05 -26.02
C CYS A 156 10.37 -16.43 -25.94
N LEU A 157 9.58 -17.44 -25.56
CA LEU A 157 10.06 -18.82 -25.49
C LEU A 157 10.41 -19.38 -26.89
N ALA A 158 9.64 -19.03 -27.90
CA ALA A 158 9.93 -19.42 -29.30
C ALA A 158 11.23 -18.79 -29.82
N MET A 159 11.63 -17.63 -29.34
CA MET A 159 12.92 -17.00 -29.64
C MET A 159 14.10 -17.60 -28.85
N GLY A 160 13.85 -18.57 -27.98
CA GLY A 160 14.88 -19.24 -27.19
C GLY A 160 15.27 -18.51 -25.90
N LEU A 161 14.49 -17.49 -25.48
CA LEU A 161 14.71 -16.81 -24.21
C LEU A 161 14.36 -17.74 -23.04
N THR A 162 15.14 -17.68 -21.99
CA THR A 162 14.80 -18.33 -20.72
C THR A 162 13.61 -17.60 -20.07
N ARG A 163 12.89 -18.29 -19.18
CA ARG A 163 11.78 -17.67 -18.41
C ARG A 163 12.23 -16.41 -17.67
N TRP A 164 13.44 -16.42 -17.12
CA TRP A 164 14.01 -15.28 -16.40
C TRP A 164 14.26 -14.08 -17.32
N GLU A 165 14.86 -14.31 -18.48
CA GLU A 165 15.10 -13.26 -19.47
C GLU A 165 13.79 -12.67 -20.00
N ALA A 166 12.80 -13.54 -20.32
CA ALA A 166 11.48 -13.09 -20.73
C ALA A 166 10.80 -12.23 -19.65
N THR A 167 10.89 -12.63 -18.38
CA THR A 167 10.31 -11.91 -17.26
C THR A 167 10.94 -10.53 -17.09
N LEU A 168 12.28 -10.45 -17.06
CA LEU A 168 12.98 -9.19 -16.79
C LEU A 168 12.90 -8.20 -17.95
N HIS A 169 13.02 -8.68 -19.19
CA HIS A 169 13.18 -7.80 -20.34
C HIS A 169 11.86 -7.51 -21.09
N ILE A 170 10.83 -8.30 -20.85
CA ILE A 170 9.57 -8.17 -21.58
C ILE A 170 8.38 -8.05 -20.62
N LEU A 171 8.15 -9.02 -19.72
CA LEU A 171 6.94 -9.04 -18.91
C LEU A 171 6.90 -7.92 -17.86
N ILE A 172 7.98 -7.69 -17.13
CA ILE A 172 8.04 -6.61 -16.15
C ILE A 172 7.94 -5.24 -16.81
N PRO A 173 8.71 -4.90 -17.88
CA PRO A 173 8.55 -3.64 -18.57
C PRO A 173 7.16 -3.41 -19.17
N GLU A 174 6.52 -4.43 -19.72
CA GLU A 174 5.15 -4.34 -20.24
C GLU A 174 4.13 -4.09 -19.13
N ALA A 175 4.27 -4.78 -17.99
CA ALA A 175 3.41 -4.61 -16.83
C ALA A 175 3.73 -3.33 -16.00
N MET A 176 4.87 -2.66 -16.27
CA MET A 176 5.36 -1.54 -15.47
C MET A 176 4.34 -0.41 -15.25
N PRO A 177 3.57 0.05 -16.26
CA PRO A 177 2.57 1.09 -16.04
C PRO A 177 1.51 0.70 -15.00
N ALA A 178 1.04 -0.55 -15.04
CA ALA A 178 0.06 -1.08 -14.09
C ALA A 178 0.70 -1.26 -12.69
N ILE A 179 1.93 -1.76 -12.64
CA ILE A 179 2.69 -1.91 -11.39
C ILE A 179 2.89 -0.55 -10.70
N VAL A 180 3.35 0.46 -11.43
CA VAL A 180 3.57 1.82 -10.89
C VAL A 180 2.26 2.42 -10.39
N THR A 181 1.18 2.28 -11.16
CA THR A 181 -0.16 2.74 -10.74
C THR A 181 -0.59 2.04 -9.44
N GLY A 182 -0.38 0.73 -9.35
CA GLY A 182 -0.69 -0.04 -8.15
C GLY A 182 0.13 0.39 -6.93
N ILE A 183 1.43 0.66 -7.11
CA ILE A 183 2.30 1.17 -6.04
C ILE A 183 1.79 2.55 -5.55
N VAL A 184 1.45 3.45 -6.46
CA VAL A 184 0.92 4.78 -6.12
C VAL A 184 -0.42 4.69 -5.39
N LEU A 185 -1.29 3.75 -5.77
CA LEU A 185 -2.58 3.53 -5.10
C LEU A 185 -2.44 2.87 -3.72
N SER A 186 -1.36 2.13 -3.47
CA SER A 186 -1.09 1.47 -2.18
C SER A 186 -0.35 2.37 -1.20
N ALA A 187 0.17 3.50 -1.65
CA ALA A 187 0.94 4.47 -0.88
C ALA A 187 0.06 5.51 -0.17
#